data_51f127167e2b3361b80daeb8a825a00a
#
_entry.id   51f127167e2b3361b80daeb8a825a00a
#
_cell.length_a   1.000
_cell.length_b   1.000
_cell.length_c   1.000
_cell.angle_alpha   90.00
_cell.angle_beta   90.00
_cell.angle_gamma   90.00
#
_symmetry.space_group_name_H-M   'P 1'
#
loop_
_entity.id
_entity.type
_entity.pdbx_description
1 polymer ?
#
loop_
_entity_poly.entity_id
_entity_poly.type
_entity_poly.pdbx_seq_one_letter_code
_entity_poly.pdbx_strand_id
1 'polypeptide(L)'
;MRPNDVQSDNEEDSPHMSPIPRLFGLRTFARLSLLLLACAALYLYAAHNAGRKELRALCEQGVEPKVYRKVSADGYFNSEEQCYGAGCWRIITESEYRYVEIEQRNPKPYSPIPEAGFYRLSKAPLDSGECFATAQDQLEDSEFGRRFLARGYCIAVERIQTPTSEFGIYSERGTAISLDNIFSSKILPVRTYIK
;
A
#
# COMPACT_ATOMS: atom_id res chain seq x y z
N MET A 1 92.31 14.00 10.53
CA MET A 1 91.48 13.61 9.39
C MET A 1 90.14 14.30 9.54
N ARG A 2 89.81 15.30 8.69
CA ARG A 2 88.55 16.06 8.68
C ARG A 2 87.68 15.53 7.53
N PRO A 3 86.39 15.30 7.73
CA PRO A 3 85.43 15.10 6.66
C PRO A 3 84.85 16.39 6.13
N ASN A 4 84.59 16.40 4.87
CA ASN A 4 84.14 17.50 4.02
C ASN A 4 82.70 17.95 4.29
N ASP A 5 82.53 19.25 4.31
CA ASP A 5 81.26 19.99 4.24
C ASP A 5 80.73 19.87 2.77
N VAL A 6 79.53 19.32 2.64
CA VAL A 6 78.76 19.38 1.42
C VAL A 6 77.57 20.33 1.66
N GLN A 7 77.73 21.52 1.14
CA GLN A 7 76.73 22.56 1.10
C GLN A 7 75.72 22.22 0.00
N SER A 8 74.48 21.94 0.40
CA SER A 8 73.35 21.67 -0.53
C SER A 8 72.51 22.94 -0.59
N ASP A 9 72.66 23.67 -1.70
CA ASP A 9 71.80 24.77 -2.04
C ASP A 9 70.44 24.23 -2.52
N ASN A 10 69.44 24.27 -1.65
CA ASN A 10 68.06 24.05 -2.04
C ASN A 10 67.47 25.36 -2.54
N GLU A 11 67.43 25.54 -3.83
CA GLU A 11 66.69 26.58 -4.56
C GLU A 11 65.22 26.21 -4.44
N GLU A 12 64.51 27.01 -3.67
CA GLU A 12 63.08 26.89 -3.37
C GLU A 12 62.28 27.45 -4.56
N ASP A 13 61.97 26.60 -5.53
CA ASP A 13 61.18 26.91 -6.70
C ASP A 13 59.71 27.05 -6.25
N SER A 14 59.27 28.28 -5.95
CA SER A 14 57.91 28.64 -5.61
C SER A 14 57.01 28.49 -6.86
N PRO A 15 56.03 27.63 -6.87
CA PRO A 15 55.09 27.54 -7.99
C PRO A 15 54.24 28.80 -8.07
N HIS A 16 54.41 29.58 -9.10
CA HIS A 16 53.53 30.64 -9.52
C HIS A 16 52.10 30.12 -9.65
N MET A 17 51.29 30.32 -8.64
CA MET A 17 49.85 30.07 -8.67
C MET A 17 49.22 31.09 -9.62
N SER A 18 48.88 30.64 -10.82
CA SER A 18 48.07 31.39 -11.78
C SER A 18 46.69 31.69 -11.18
N PRO A 19 46.17 32.91 -11.28
CA PRO A 19 44.85 33.20 -10.72
C PRO A 19 43.78 32.46 -11.55
N ILE A 20 43.10 31.56 -10.90
CA ILE A 20 42.03 30.75 -11.46
C ILE A 20 40.85 31.65 -11.78
N PRO A 21 40.37 31.73 -13.05
CA PRO A 21 39.18 32.47 -13.41
C PRO A 21 37.91 31.71 -12.98
N ARG A 22 37.63 31.72 -11.64
CA ARG A 22 36.64 30.81 -11.05
C ARG A 22 35.27 31.41 -10.78
N LEU A 23 34.99 32.67 -11.06
CA LEU A 23 33.74 33.31 -10.67
C LEU A 23 32.67 33.39 -11.74
N PHE A 24 33.02 33.33 -13.03
CA PHE A 24 32.05 33.37 -14.11
C PHE A 24 31.39 32.01 -14.42
N GLY A 25 32.09 30.91 -14.18
CA GLY A 25 31.58 29.55 -14.41
C GLY A 25 30.50 29.12 -13.41
N LEU A 26 30.61 29.52 -12.15
CA LEU A 26 29.73 29.00 -11.06
C LEU A 26 28.28 29.52 -11.23
N ARG A 27 28.11 30.79 -11.64
CA ARG A 27 26.77 31.37 -11.83
C ARG A 27 26.06 30.83 -13.07
N THR A 28 26.80 30.51 -14.11
CA THR A 28 26.26 29.86 -15.31
C THR A 28 25.91 28.41 -15.07
N PHE A 29 26.75 27.67 -14.33
CA PHE A 29 26.44 26.31 -13.90
C PHE A 29 25.19 26.26 -13.02
N ALA A 30 25.06 27.14 -12.03
CA ALA A 30 23.90 27.21 -11.16
C ALA A 30 22.60 27.49 -11.94
N ARG A 31 22.65 28.39 -12.94
CA ARG A 31 21.48 28.71 -13.80
C ARG A 31 21.11 27.54 -14.71
N LEU A 32 22.09 26.83 -15.29
CA LEU A 32 21.85 25.63 -16.09
C LEU A 32 21.25 24.48 -15.26
N SER A 33 21.76 24.28 -14.05
CA SER A 33 21.21 23.26 -13.14
C SER A 33 19.77 23.56 -12.73
N LEU A 34 19.46 24.83 -12.47
CA LEU A 34 18.10 25.27 -12.12
C LEU A 34 17.12 25.10 -13.29
N LEU A 35 17.57 25.39 -14.52
CA LEU A 35 16.79 25.16 -15.74
C LEU A 35 16.53 23.68 -15.98
N LEU A 36 17.53 22.83 -15.80
CA LEU A 36 17.37 21.37 -15.92
C LEU A 36 16.40 20.80 -14.88
N LEU A 37 16.49 21.27 -13.63
CA LEU A 37 15.55 20.88 -12.58
C LEU A 37 14.12 21.32 -12.87
N ALA A 38 13.94 22.56 -13.39
CA ALA A 38 12.63 23.07 -13.79
C ALA A 38 12.05 22.26 -14.96
N CYS A 39 12.86 21.95 -15.98
CA CYS A 39 12.44 21.10 -17.09
C CYS A 39 12.06 19.68 -16.62
N ALA A 40 12.85 19.10 -15.74
CA ALA A 40 12.55 17.78 -15.16
C ALA A 40 11.24 17.81 -14.36
N ALA A 41 11.02 18.84 -13.54
CA ALA A 41 9.78 18.99 -12.77
C ALA A 41 8.55 19.16 -13.67
N LEU A 42 8.65 19.99 -14.71
CA LEU A 42 7.58 20.17 -15.70
C LEU A 42 7.28 18.87 -16.45
N TYR A 43 8.32 18.13 -16.82
CA TYR A 43 8.18 16.85 -17.49
C TYR A 43 7.48 15.83 -16.59
N LEU A 44 7.89 15.71 -15.32
CA LEU A 44 7.26 14.84 -14.33
C LEU A 44 5.79 15.21 -14.10
N TYR A 45 5.50 16.50 -14.02
CA TYR A 45 4.14 16.99 -13.87
C TYR A 45 3.26 16.67 -15.08
N ALA A 46 3.78 16.86 -16.30
CA ALA A 46 3.07 16.55 -17.53
C ALA A 46 2.79 15.03 -17.66
N ALA A 47 3.79 14.19 -17.37
CA ALA A 47 3.66 12.73 -17.38
C ALA A 47 2.63 12.25 -16.34
N HIS A 48 2.66 12.80 -15.12
CA HIS A 48 1.68 12.49 -14.08
C HIS A 48 0.25 12.85 -14.52
N ASN A 49 0.06 14.03 -15.10
CA ASN A 49 -1.26 14.46 -15.56
C ASN A 49 -1.76 13.64 -16.76
N ALA A 50 -0.87 13.21 -17.65
CA ALA A 50 -1.23 12.31 -18.76
C ALA A 50 -1.75 10.97 -18.21
N GLY A 51 -1.03 10.35 -17.28
CA GLY A 51 -1.46 9.11 -16.63
C GLY A 51 -2.80 9.24 -15.89
N ARG A 52 -3.03 10.38 -15.21
CA ARG A 52 -4.34 10.62 -14.56
C ARG A 52 -5.49 10.76 -15.55
N LYS A 53 -5.26 11.40 -16.70
CA LYS A 53 -6.28 11.53 -17.77
C LYS A 53 -6.62 10.16 -18.36
N GLU A 54 -5.60 9.36 -18.64
CA GLU A 54 -5.77 7.99 -19.15
C GLU A 54 -6.52 7.11 -18.14
N LEU A 55 -6.13 7.15 -16.86
CA LEU A 55 -6.84 6.43 -15.81
C LEU A 55 -8.31 6.87 -15.71
N ARG A 56 -8.59 8.19 -15.80
CA ARG A 56 -9.95 8.70 -15.79
C ARG A 56 -10.74 8.21 -17.00
N ALA A 57 -10.15 8.24 -18.21
CA ALA A 57 -10.77 7.73 -19.42
C ALA A 57 -11.09 6.23 -19.30
N LEU A 58 -10.20 5.43 -18.71
CA LEU A 58 -10.45 4.01 -18.43
C LEU A 58 -11.56 3.83 -17.40
N CYS A 59 -11.61 4.67 -16.36
CA CYS A 59 -12.71 4.64 -15.37
C CYS A 59 -14.06 5.07 -15.99
N GLU A 60 -14.07 6.05 -16.90
CA GLU A 60 -15.27 6.50 -17.61
C GLU A 60 -15.76 5.46 -18.63
N GLN A 61 -14.84 4.72 -19.26
CA GLN A 61 -15.15 3.56 -20.09
C GLN A 61 -15.48 2.32 -19.26
N GLY A 62 -15.05 2.33 -18.01
CA GLY A 62 -15.30 1.28 -17.05
C GLY A 62 -16.79 1.15 -16.77
N VAL A 63 -17.30 0.01 -17.10
CA VAL A 63 -18.66 -0.44 -16.98
C VAL A 63 -19.25 0.02 -15.63
N GLU A 64 -20.33 0.76 -15.67
CA GLU A 64 -21.19 0.93 -14.50
C GLU A 64 -21.45 -0.43 -13.86
N PRO A 65 -21.32 -0.58 -12.54
CA PRO A 65 -21.54 -1.86 -11.90
C PRO A 65 -22.96 -2.33 -12.23
N LYS A 66 -23.05 -3.37 -13.06
CA LYS A 66 -24.33 -3.97 -13.42
C LYS A 66 -24.77 -4.87 -12.29
N VAL A 67 -25.78 -4.46 -11.56
CA VAL A 67 -26.43 -5.31 -10.56
C VAL A 67 -27.37 -6.27 -11.29
N TYR A 68 -26.95 -7.50 -11.50
CA TYR A 68 -27.77 -8.52 -12.18
C TYR A 68 -28.85 -9.09 -11.26
N ARG A 69 -28.57 -9.20 -9.97
CA ARG A 69 -29.50 -9.74 -8.98
C ARG A 69 -29.13 -9.22 -7.58
N LYS A 70 -30.13 -8.83 -6.81
CA LYS A 70 -29.98 -8.63 -5.37
C LYS A 70 -30.27 -9.96 -4.67
N VAL A 71 -29.38 -10.39 -3.79
CA VAL A 71 -29.54 -11.55 -2.93
C VAL A 71 -29.56 -11.09 -1.48
N SER A 72 -30.37 -11.74 -0.66
CA SER A 72 -30.37 -11.56 0.77
C SER A 72 -29.67 -12.78 1.37
N ALA A 73 -28.63 -12.53 2.16
CA ALA A 73 -27.86 -13.57 2.81
C ALA A 73 -27.50 -13.15 4.24
N ASP A 74 -27.42 -14.11 5.13
CA ASP A 74 -26.96 -13.86 6.52
C ASP A 74 -25.45 -13.58 6.57
N GLY A 75 -24.70 -14.11 5.61
CA GLY A 75 -23.27 -13.92 5.47
C GLY A 75 -22.76 -14.35 4.11
N TYR A 76 -21.46 -14.18 3.89
CA TYR A 76 -20.81 -14.52 2.63
C TYR A 76 -19.34 -14.91 2.85
N PHE A 77 -18.76 -15.59 1.85
CA PHE A 77 -17.33 -15.86 1.79
C PHE A 77 -16.61 -14.77 1.00
N ASN A 78 -15.54 -14.21 1.57
CA ASN A 78 -14.68 -13.24 0.91
C ASN A 78 -13.30 -13.85 0.65
N SER A 79 -13.03 -14.23 -0.61
CA SER A 79 -11.77 -14.88 -0.99
C SER A 79 -10.58 -13.92 -1.02
N GLU A 80 -10.83 -12.60 -1.04
CA GLU A 80 -9.79 -11.59 -1.19
C GLU A 80 -9.33 -10.99 0.14
N GLU A 81 -10.18 -11.09 1.15
CA GLU A 81 -9.85 -10.52 2.44
C GLU A 81 -8.90 -11.42 3.21
N GLN A 82 -7.83 -10.82 3.70
CA GLN A 82 -6.89 -11.43 4.62
C GLN A 82 -6.71 -10.52 5.82
N CYS A 83 -6.64 -11.13 7.00
CA CYS A 83 -6.60 -10.39 8.26
C CYS A 83 -5.18 -9.89 8.58
N TYR A 84 -4.80 -8.70 8.10
CA TYR A 84 -3.49 -8.09 8.30
C TYR A 84 -3.48 -6.92 9.28
N GLY A 85 -4.34 -6.91 10.25
CA GLY A 85 -4.43 -5.86 11.27
C GLY A 85 -5.87 -5.43 11.51
N ALA A 86 -6.06 -4.37 12.26
CA ALA A 86 -7.39 -3.91 12.67
C ALA A 86 -8.38 -3.67 11.50
N GLY A 87 -7.85 -3.38 10.31
CA GLY A 87 -8.68 -3.16 9.12
C GLY A 87 -9.53 -4.36 8.72
N CYS A 88 -9.10 -5.59 9.01
CA CYS A 88 -9.86 -6.79 8.63
C CYS A 88 -11.21 -6.88 9.36
N TRP A 89 -11.34 -6.26 10.53
CA TRP A 89 -12.58 -6.27 11.28
C TRP A 89 -13.68 -5.41 10.66
N ARG A 90 -13.31 -4.48 9.78
CA ARG A 90 -14.28 -3.58 9.11
C ARG A 90 -15.28 -4.34 8.26
N ILE A 91 -14.88 -5.45 7.64
CA ILE A 91 -15.75 -6.26 6.78
C ILE A 91 -16.98 -6.79 7.53
N ILE A 92 -16.88 -6.98 8.84
CA ILE A 92 -18.00 -7.45 9.67
C ILE A 92 -18.63 -6.30 10.49
N THR A 93 -17.83 -5.38 11.01
CA THR A 93 -18.34 -4.29 11.87
C THR A 93 -19.16 -3.26 11.12
N GLU A 94 -18.82 -2.99 9.84
CA GLU A 94 -19.50 -2.01 8.98
C GLU A 94 -20.54 -2.65 8.04
N SER A 95 -20.59 -3.99 7.99
CA SER A 95 -21.56 -4.71 7.16
C SER A 95 -22.89 -4.94 7.88
N GLU A 96 -23.94 -5.21 7.09
CA GLU A 96 -25.25 -5.67 7.56
C GLU A 96 -25.25 -7.18 7.87
N TYR A 97 -24.25 -7.92 7.42
CA TYR A 97 -24.17 -9.37 7.54
C TYR A 97 -23.93 -9.81 8.99
N ARG A 98 -24.45 -10.98 9.34
CA ARG A 98 -24.25 -11.62 10.65
C ARG A 98 -22.85 -12.24 10.75
N TYR A 99 -22.33 -12.75 9.64
CA TYR A 99 -20.99 -13.33 9.57
C TYR A 99 -20.35 -13.10 8.19
N VAL A 100 -19.02 -13.17 8.17
CA VAL A 100 -18.20 -13.19 6.96
C VAL A 100 -17.18 -14.31 7.11
N GLU A 101 -17.04 -15.13 6.08
CA GLU A 101 -16.01 -16.15 6.01
C GLU A 101 -14.85 -15.65 5.18
N ILE A 102 -13.63 -15.91 5.62
CA ILE A 102 -12.38 -15.47 4.94
C ILE A 102 -11.41 -16.65 4.83
N GLU A 103 -10.47 -16.56 3.90
CA GLU A 103 -9.34 -17.46 3.79
C GLU A 103 -8.05 -16.73 4.17
N GLN A 104 -7.45 -17.11 5.30
CA GLN A 104 -6.14 -16.61 5.70
C GLN A 104 -5.05 -17.49 5.08
N ARG A 105 -4.46 -17.05 3.97
CA ARG A 105 -3.48 -17.86 3.19
C ARG A 105 -2.07 -17.72 3.72
N ASN A 106 -1.63 -16.47 3.93
CA ASN A 106 -0.26 -16.14 4.29
C ASN A 106 -0.23 -15.18 5.48
N PRO A 107 -0.53 -15.65 6.70
CA PRO A 107 -0.56 -14.80 7.88
C PRO A 107 0.82 -14.17 8.10
N LYS A 108 0.83 -12.88 8.42
CA LYS A 108 2.04 -12.16 8.82
C LYS A 108 2.24 -12.28 10.33
N PRO A 109 3.46 -12.08 10.85
CA PRO A 109 3.73 -12.16 12.29
C PRO A 109 2.84 -11.26 13.16
N TYR A 110 2.36 -10.15 12.59
CA TYR A 110 1.47 -9.18 13.23
C TYR A 110 -0.01 -9.38 12.89
N SER A 111 -0.34 -10.45 12.18
CA SER A 111 -1.73 -10.76 11.83
C SER A 111 -2.51 -11.13 13.10
N PRO A 112 -3.70 -10.56 13.34
CA PRO A 112 -4.53 -10.91 14.47
C PRO A 112 -4.99 -12.37 14.43
N ILE A 113 -5.05 -12.97 13.23
CA ILE A 113 -5.25 -14.40 13.01
C ILE A 113 -3.93 -14.98 12.50
N PRO A 114 -3.09 -15.60 13.36
CA PRO A 114 -1.72 -15.95 13.01
C PRO A 114 -1.58 -17.26 12.22
N GLU A 115 -2.63 -18.04 12.11
CA GLU A 115 -2.61 -19.33 11.41
C GLU A 115 -3.30 -19.25 10.06
N ALA A 116 -2.79 -20.03 9.09
CA ALA A 116 -3.47 -20.20 7.80
C ALA A 116 -4.71 -21.10 7.96
N GLY A 117 -5.74 -20.81 7.17
CA GLY A 117 -6.99 -21.57 7.20
C GLY A 117 -8.20 -20.74 6.82
N PHE A 118 -9.35 -21.37 6.94
CA PHE A 118 -10.63 -20.69 6.76
C PHE A 118 -11.19 -20.28 8.13
N TYR A 119 -11.73 -19.09 8.19
CA TYR A 119 -12.28 -18.50 9.41
C TYR A 119 -13.63 -17.85 9.14
N ARG A 120 -14.53 -18.03 10.10
CA ARG A 120 -15.79 -17.30 10.16
C ARG A 120 -15.68 -16.21 11.22
N LEU A 121 -15.89 -14.99 10.80
CA LEU A 121 -15.99 -13.81 11.65
C LEU A 121 -17.46 -13.52 11.85
N SER A 122 -17.97 -13.51 13.07
CA SER A 122 -19.38 -13.27 13.34
C SER A 122 -19.58 -12.20 14.41
N LYS A 123 -20.76 -11.55 14.37
CA LYS A 123 -21.19 -10.64 15.41
C LYS A 123 -21.75 -11.46 16.57
N ALA A 124 -21.12 -11.35 17.71
CA ALA A 124 -21.56 -11.97 18.96
C ALA A 124 -21.96 -10.90 19.97
N PRO A 125 -22.88 -11.17 20.90
CA PRO A 125 -23.13 -10.29 22.03
C PRO A 125 -21.85 -10.10 22.86
N LEU A 126 -21.64 -8.88 23.36
CA LEU A 126 -20.42 -8.55 24.12
C LEU A 126 -20.25 -9.37 25.41
N ASP A 127 -21.37 -9.81 25.98
CA ASP A 127 -21.45 -10.62 27.21
C ASP A 127 -21.53 -12.14 26.97
N SER A 128 -21.46 -12.58 25.70
CA SER A 128 -21.59 -14.02 25.35
C SER A 128 -20.41 -14.88 25.75
N GLY A 129 -19.24 -14.30 26.03
CA GLY A 129 -17.99 -15.02 26.25
C GLY A 129 -17.33 -15.57 24.95
N GLU A 130 -17.92 -15.29 23.77
CA GLU A 130 -17.41 -15.74 22.47
C GLU A 130 -16.47 -14.73 21.82
N CYS A 131 -16.27 -13.58 22.45
CA CYS A 131 -15.47 -12.47 21.93
C CYS A 131 -14.00 -12.88 21.74
N PHE A 132 -13.48 -12.65 20.55
CA PHE A 132 -12.07 -12.89 20.26
C PHE A 132 -11.22 -11.73 20.83
N ALA A 133 -10.40 -12.03 21.85
CA ALA A 133 -9.68 -11.00 22.62
C ALA A 133 -8.85 -10.05 21.75
N THR A 134 -8.07 -10.60 20.82
CA THR A 134 -7.25 -9.77 19.91
C THR A 134 -8.09 -8.82 19.05
N ALA A 135 -9.30 -9.22 18.63
CA ALA A 135 -10.19 -8.34 17.91
C ALA A 135 -10.73 -7.25 18.83
N GLN A 136 -11.07 -7.58 20.07
CA GLN A 136 -11.59 -6.61 21.02
C GLN A 136 -10.57 -5.51 21.31
N ASP A 137 -9.31 -5.86 21.61
CA ASP A 137 -8.23 -4.89 21.84
C ASP A 137 -8.07 -3.91 20.66
N GLN A 138 -8.06 -4.46 19.44
CA GLN A 138 -7.92 -3.64 18.22
C GLN A 138 -9.16 -2.79 17.90
N LEU A 139 -10.36 -3.26 18.28
CA LEU A 139 -11.59 -2.48 18.11
C LEU A 139 -11.65 -1.29 19.07
N GLU A 140 -11.17 -1.44 20.28
CA GLU A 140 -11.09 -0.36 21.28
C GLU A 140 -10.21 0.81 20.80
N ASP A 141 -9.14 0.48 20.05
CA ASP A 141 -8.20 1.46 19.50
C ASP A 141 -8.75 2.22 18.27
N SER A 142 -9.83 1.75 17.66
CA SER A 142 -10.38 2.32 16.43
C SER A 142 -11.73 2.98 16.64
N GLU A 143 -12.02 4.05 15.89
CA GLU A 143 -13.32 4.75 15.97
C GLU A 143 -14.48 3.85 15.53
N PHE A 144 -14.31 3.11 14.43
CA PHE A 144 -15.33 2.17 13.94
C PHE A 144 -15.57 1.04 14.93
N GLY A 145 -14.49 0.56 15.58
CA GLY A 145 -14.58 -0.50 16.58
C GLY A 145 -15.30 -0.03 17.83
N ARG A 146 -14.97 1.13 18.38
CA ARG A 146 -15.69 1.69 19.54
C ARG A 146 -17.18 1.86 19.27
N ARG A 147 -17.56 2.31 18.06
CA ARG A 147 -18.98 2.37 17.65
C ARG A 147 -19.65 1.00 17.60
N PHE A 148 -18.90 -0.03 17.19
CA PHE A 148 -19.42 -1.40 17.14
C PHE A 148 -19.61 -1.99 18.54
N LEU A 149 -18.62 -1.83 19.42
CA LEU A 149 -18.70 -2.27 20.83
C LEU A 149 -19.82 -1.54 21.58
N ALA A 150 -20.00 -0.22 21.33
CA ALA A 150 -21.08 0.56 21.94
C ALA A 150 -22.49 0.09 21.58
N ARG A 151 -22.64 -0.69 20.49
CA ARG A 151 -23.89 -1.36 20.11
C ARG A 151 -24.10 -2.70 20.82
N GLY A 152 -23.18 -3.09 21.70
CA GLY A 152 -23.26 -4.33 22.47
C GLY A 152 -22.77 -5.57 21.74
N TYR A 153 -21.98 -5.40 20.66
CA TYR A 153 -21.43 -6.50 19.90
C TYR A 153 -19.91 -6.59 20.02
N CYS A 154 -19.39 -7.82 19.93
CA CYS A 154 -17.98 -8.11 19.68
C CYS A 154 -17.85 -9.02 18.46
N ILE A 155 -16.60 -9.35 18.10
CA ILE A 155 -16.32 -10.29 17.02
C ILE A 155 -15.94 -11.63 17.60
N ALA A 156 -16.70 -12.67 17.26
CA ALA A 156 -16.30 -14.05 17.44
C ALA A 156 -15.53 -14.53 16.20
N VAL A 157 -14.49 -15.33 16.41
CA VAL A 157 -13.67 -15.92 15.36
C VAL A 157 -13.67 -17.42 15.51
N GLU A 158 -14.21 -18.11 14.53
CA GLU A 158 -14.27 -19.56 14.47
C GLU A 158 -13.39 -20.08 13.33
N ARG A 159 -12.53 -21.06 13.58
CA ARG A 159 -11.82 -21.77 12.51
C ARG A 159 -12.74 -22.82 11.92
N ILE A 160 -12.95 -22.79 10.61
CA ILE A 160 -13.77 -23.73 9.88
C ILE A 160 -12.91 -24.54 8.90
N GLN A 161 -13.39 -25.72 8.50
CA GLN A 161 -12.64 -26.56 7.56
C GLN A 161 -12.76 -26.07 6.11
N THR A 162 -13.94 -25.63 5.74
CA THR A 162 -14.25 -25.10 4.40
C THR A 162 -15.31 -24.01 4.55
N PRO A 163 -15.35 -23.04 3.62
CA PRO A 163 -16.45 -22.08 3.57
C PRO A 163 -17.78 -22.78 3.40
N THR A 164 -18.78 -22.32 4.14
CA THR A 164 -20.14 -22.88 4.10
C THR A 164 -21.17 -21.88 3.61
N SER A 165 -20.74 -20.65 3.38
CA SER A 165 -21.59 -19.57 2.83
C SER A 165 -22.12 -19.95 1.45
N GLU A 166 -23.41 -19.71 1.21
CA GLU A 166 -24.05 -19.92 -0.09
C GLU A 166 -23.49 -18.98 -1.16
N PHE A 167 -23.04 -17.79 -0.74
CA PHE A 167 -22.50 -16.77 -1.62
C PHE A 167 -21.05 -16.45 -1.29
N GLY A 168 -20.27 -16.16 -2.33
CA GLY A 168 -18.86 -15.75 -2.16
C GLY A 168 -18.47 -14.63 -3.11
N ILE A 169 -17.62 -13.73 -2.61
CA ILE A 169 -16.97 -12.69 -3.41
C ILE A 169 -15.62 -13.23 -3.83
N TYR A 170 -15.37 -13.26 -5.12
CA TYR A 170 -14.12 -13.71 -5.72
C TYR A 170 -13.59 -12.62 -6.63
N SER A 171 -12.28 -12.42 -6.62
CA SER A 171 -11.62 -11.50 -7.53
C SER A 171 -10.66 -12.28 -8.43
N GLU A 172 -10.75 -12.04 -9.72
CA GLU A 172 -9.79 -12.53 -10.70
C GLU A 172 -8.86 -11.39 -11.11
N ARG A 173 -7.58 -11.61 -10.95
CA ARG A 173 -6.58 -10.67 -11.49
C ARG A 173 -6.49 -10.88 -12.99
N GLY A 174 -6.87 -9.86 -13.74
CA GLY A 174 -6.69 -9.85 -15.17
C GLY A 174 -5.23 -9.65 -15.59
N THR A 175 -4.99 -9.67 -16.89
CA THR A 175 -3.69 -9.37 -17.48
C THR A 175 -3.31 -7.91 -17.18
N ALA A 176 -2.07 -7.68 -16.78
CA ALA A 176 -1.58 -6.32 -16.51
C ALA A 176 -1.66 -5.47 -17.78
N ILE A 177 -2.33 -4.33 -17.70
CA ILE A 177 -2.32 -3.32 -18.75
C ILE A 177 -1.10 -2.45 -18.51
N SER A 178 -0.17 -2.43 -19.49
CA SER A 178 0.96 -1.50 -19.46
C SER A 178 0.47 -0.14 -19.93
N LEU A 179 0.63 0.86 -19.12
CA LEU A 179 0.46 2.25 -19.55
C LEU A 179 1.80 2.71 -20.14
N ASP A 180 1.79 3.09 -21.42
CA ASP A 180 2.96 3.54 -22.16
C ASP A 180 3.40 4.94 -21.70
N ASN A 181 3.80 5.05 -20.46
CA ASN A 181 4.47 6.25 -19.96
C ASN A 181 5.66 5.87 -19.07
N ILE A 182 6.53 6.84 -18.82
CA ILE A 182 7.82 6.69 -18.12
C ILE A 182 7.69 6.07 -16.71
N PHE A 183 6.54 6.22 -16.12
CA PHE A 183 6.19 5.54 -14.87
C PHE A 183 5.24 4.41 -15.21
N SER A 184 5.74 3.34 -15.85
CA SER A 184 4.93 2.18 -16.24
C SER A 184 4.13 1.62 -15.05
N SER A 185 3.01 2.25 -14.76
CA SER A 185 2.05 1.78 -13.80
C SER A 185 1.35 0.59 -14.43
N LYS A 186 1.56 -0.58 -13.89
CA LYS A 186 0.78 -1.76 -14.29
C LYS A 186 -0.55 -1.70 -13.56
N ILE A 187 -1.61 -1.45 -14.28
CA ILE A 187 -2.97 -1.61 -13.77
C ILE A 187 -3.34 -3.07 -13.95
N LEU A 188 -3.61 -3.75 -12.84
CA LEU A 188 -4.18 -5.08 -12.84
C LEU A 188 -5.70 -4.91 -12.73
N PRO A 189 -6.46 -5.17 -13.81
CA PRO A 189 -7.90 -5.17 -13.69
C PRO A 189 -8.32 -6.32 -12.77
N VAL A 190 -9.11 -5.99 -11.75
CA VAL A 190 -9.69 -6.96 -10.82
C VAL A 190 -11.15 -7.11 -11.21
N ARG A 191 -11.59 -8.33 -11.51
CA ARG A 191 -13.00 -8.66 -11.68
C ARG A 191 -13.49 -9.30 -10.41
N THR A 192 -14.49 -8.69 -9.80
CA THR A 192 -15.17 -9.26 -8.62
C THR A 192 -16.49 -9.85 -9.08
N TYR A 193 -16.79 -11.08 -8.70
CA TYR A 193 -18.04 -11.75 -9.01
C TYR A 193 -18.55 -12.50 -7.78
N ILE A 194 -19.86 -12.67 -7.73
CA ILE A 194 -20.54 -13.45 -6.69
C ILE A 194 -20.85 -14.82 -7.32
N LYS A 195 -20.47 -15.86 -6.62
CA LYS A 195 -20.65 -17.24 -7.06
C LYS A 195 -21.70 -17.92 -6.19
#